data_420a2a4e6774258f7151410b0c7c785e
#
_entry.id   420a2a4e6774258f7151410b0c7c785e
#
_cell.length_a   1.000
_cell.length_b   1.000
_cell.length_c   1.000
_cell.angle_alpha   90.00
_cell.angle_beta   90.00
_cell.angle_gamma   90.00
#
_symmetry.space_group_name_H-M   'P 1'
#
loop_
_entity.id
_entity.type
_entity.pdbx_description
1 polymer ?
#
loop_
_entity_poly.entity_id
_entity_poly.type
_entity_poly.pdbx_seq_one_letter_code
_entity_poly.pdbx_strand_id
1 'polypeptide(L)'
;MTDSLLTPAYSGLADFIRAGLRRDGWEPDYGSALQWGAQAQSRETVEVNLERAPLVWEPLGTPWLSMDALSLPVPEELVFLDGVVRMHTRLLFEQADRYVYSGLGTVVVGALRLRPGQPLSMEQALLAPRVRRCLLLPSDCALPAGETAFPGLPFAFEHAHYTPRPDAAAEQAPEQALQQVLRATEKDYLEALLAQYDPREHPAIFIVDGPLPRYSTPHAAQKVPVVGLVKTLHTRYLPPEQQRVLYALRAGQRSPLFRIGQKQISWYMCLANPQALDTPLSGIVRLEVLSHQVQASIAAVQSLADRLCQLLPALVLSRHEDPRSPQNILPIHTLERQLKMRMGHRALIQRAIDSYFHSHLQELS
;
A
#
# COMPACT_ATOMS: atom_id res chain seq x y z
N MET A 1 -26.98 48.66 -12.55
CA MET A 1 -27.05 48.34 -11.11
C MET A 1 -26.30 47.03 -10.95
N THR A 2 -25.04 47.13 -10.60
CA THR A 2 -24.15 45.98 -10.38
C THR A 2 -24.27 45.62 -8.91
N ASP A 3 -24.92 44.47 -8.65
CA ASP A 3 -24.98 43.86 -7.31
C ASP A 3 -23.56 43.45 -6.90
N SER A 4 -22.96 44.25 -6.04
CA SER A 4 -21.73 43.92 -5.34
C SER A 4 -22.06 42.81 -4.35
N LEU A 5 -21.72 41.58 -4.70
CA LEU A 5 -21.69 40.48 -3.76
C LEU A 5 -20.66 40.82 -2.66
N LEU A 6 -21.14 41.33 -1.56
CA LEU A 6 -20.37 41.52 -0.33
C LEU A 6 -19.87 40.15 0.15
N THR A 7 -18.58 39.93 -0.07
CA THR A 7 -17.89 38.82 0.55
C THR A 7 -18.02 38.95 2.07
N PRO A 8 -18.57 37.97 2.81
CA PRO A 8 -18.72 38.09 4.25
C PRO A 8 -17.33 38.27 4.87
N ALA A 9 -17.19 39.35 5.64
CA ALA A 9 -15.96 39.60 6.39
C ALA A 9 -15.91 38.67 7.59
N TYR A 10 -15.07 37.64 7.54
CA TYR A 10 -14.81 36.77 8.69
C TYR A 10 -13.90 37.50 9.68
N SER A 11 -14.26 37.53 10.97
CA SER A 11 -13.49 38.18 12.03
C SER A 11 -12.34 37.32 12.55
N GLY A 12 -12.30 36.01 12.19
CA GLY A 12 -11.26 35.07 12.57
C GLY A 12 -11.47 33.64 12.05
N LEU A 13 -10.51 32.75 12.33
CA LEU A 13 -10.50 31.37 11.87
C LEU A 13 -11.75 30.59 12.32
N ALA A 14 -12.27 30.88 13.53
CA ALA A 14 -13.45 30.22 14.05
C ALA A 14 -14.70 30.48 13.21
N ASP A 15 -14.86 31.70 12.70
CA ASP A 15 -15.97 32.06 11.83
C ASP A 15 -15.85 31.40 10.46
N PHE A 16 -14.63 31.26 9.97
CA PHE A 16 -14.34 30.57 8.71
C PHE A 16 -14.66 29.06 8.83
N ILE A 17 -14.34 28.43 9.97
CA ILE A 17 -14.69 27.04 10.27
C ILE A 17 -16.21 26.86 10.34
N ARG A 18 -16.91 27.78 11.01
CA ARG A 18 -18.39 27.76 11.07
C ARG A 18 -19.03 27.93 9.70
N ALA A 19 -18.40 28.73 8.83
CA ALA A 19 -18.82 28.93 7.44
C ALA A 19 -18.53 27.74 6.52
N GLY A 20 -17.88 26.69 7.01
CA GLY A 20 -17.65 25.49 6.23
C GLY A 20 -16.19 25.18 5.89
N LEU A 21 -15.23 25.95 6.42
CA LEU A 21 -13.82 25.56 6.30
C LEU A 21 -13.61 24.17 6.92
N ARG A 22 -13.04 23.24 6.18
CA ARG A 22 -12.72 21.88 6.59
C ARG A 22 -11.26 21.58 6.31
N ARG A 23 -10.70 20.65 7.07
CA ARG A 23 -9.35 20.12 6.77
C ARG A 23 -9.39 19.31 5.49
N ASP A 24 -8.39 19.50 4.65
CA ASP A 24 -8.19 18.66 3.46
C ASP A 24 -7.65 17.29 3.89
N GLY A 25 -8.36 16.22 3.57
CA GLY A 25 -7.97 14.86 3.90
C GLY A 25 -6.90 14.25 3.01
N TRP A 26 -6.29 15.05 2.14
CA TRP A 26 -5.19 14.61 1.28
C TRP A 26 -3.81 14.69 1.96
N GLU A 27 -3.77 15.05 3.23
CA GLU A 27 -2.51 15.02 3.97
C GLU A 27 -1.96 13.59 4.07
N PRO A 28 -0.63 13.44 3.97
CA PRO A 28 0.01 12.15 4.11
C PRO A 28 -0.24 11.58 5.50
N ASP A 29 -0.38 10.31 5.48
CA ASP A 29 -0.75 9.32 6.47
C ASP A 29 -0.48 9.63 7.94
N TYR A 30 -1.47 9.32 8.75
CA TYR A 30 -1.53 9.37 10.21
C TYR A 30 -0.59 8.39 10.96
N GLY A 31 0.36 7.78 10.33
CA GLY A 31 1.01 6.66 11.02
C GLY A 31 2.50 6.63 11.09
N SER A 32 3.19 7.42 10.34
CA SER A 32 4.63 7.24 10.29
C SER A 32 5.42 8.52 10.05
N ALA A 33 5.61 9.30 11.12
CA ALA A 33 6.65 10.33 11.15
C ALA A 33 8.04 9.76 10.75
N LEU A 34 8.21 8.44 10.78
CA LEU A 34 9.41 7.71 10.36
C LEU A 34 9.42 7.31 8.88
N GLN A 35 8.28 7.36 8.17
CA GLN A 35 8.20 7.03 6.73
C GLN A 35 8.25 8.28 5.83
N TRP A 36 8.18 9.47 6.40
CA TRP A 36 8.16 10.73 5.64
C TRP A 36 9.36 10.89 4.69
N GLY A 37 10.55 10.47 5.11
CA GLY A 37 11.73 10.55 4.26
C GLY A 37 11.71 9.57 3.08
N ALA A 38 11.19 8.36 3.26
CA ALA A 38 11.22 7.32 2.25
C ALA A 38 10.08 7.45 1.21
N GLN A 39 8.89 7.92 1.64
CA GLN A 39 7.74 8.06 0.76
C GLN A 39 7.73 9.36 -0.05
N ALA A 40 8.30 10.44 0.49
CA ALA A 40 8.42 11.69 -0.27
C ALA A 40 9.30 11.56 -1.51
N GLN A 41 10.17 10.55 -1.57
CA GLN A 41 11.11 10.33 -2.67
C GLN A 41 10.70 9.20 -3.62
N SER A 42 9.76 8.33 -3.27
CA SER A 42 9.12 7.45 -4.25
C SER A 42 8.03 8.20 -5.04
N ARG A 43 8.27 9.44 -5.38
CA ARG A 43 7.72 10.06 -6.58
C ARG A 43 8.34 9.36 -7.78
N GLU A 44 8.04 8.07 -8.00
CA GLU A 44 7.77 7.69 -9.36
C GLU A 44 6.73 8.73 -9.79
N THR A 45 7.16 9.66 -10.58
CA THR A 45 6.30 10.45 -11.42
C THR A 45 5.52 9.42 -12.22
N VAL A 46 4.45 8.91 -11.62
CA VAL A 46 3.34 8.45 -12.41
C VAL A 46 2.95 9.73 -13.11
N GLU A 47 3.48 9.93 -14.31
CA GLU A 47 2.97 10.91 -15.22
C GLU A 47 1.50 10.54 -15.42
N VAL A 48 0.67 11.03 -14.53
CA VAL A 48 -0.74 11.19 -14.82
C VAL A 48 -0.78 12.30 -15.80
N ASN A 49 -0.56 11.96 -17.04
CA ASN A 49 -0.70 12.88 -18.13
C ASN A 49 -2.21 13.08 -18.32
N LEU A 50 -2.81 13.90 -17.46
CA LEU A 50 -4.20 14.33 -17.56
C LEU A 50 -4.49 14.96 -18.92
N GLU A 51 -3.46 15.44 -19.62
CA GLU A 51 -3.56 16.05 -20.95
C GLU A 51 -3.53 15.00 -22.09
N ARG A 52 -2.99 13.79 -21.87
CA ARG A 52 -2.77 12.81 -22.94
C ARG A 52 -3.57 11.51 -22.84
N ALA A 53 -4.17 11.18 -21.70
CA ALA A 53 -5.03 10.02 -21.57
C ALA A 53 -6.44 10.48 -21.24
N PRO A 54 -7.39 10.37 -22.14
CA PRO A 54 -8.79 10.63 -21.81
C PRO A 54 -9.17 9.67 -20.69
N LEU A 55 -9.59 10.25 -19.56
CA LEU A 55 -10.24 9.47 -18.50
C LEU A 55 -11.49 8.86 -19.14
N VAL A 56 -11.53 7.55 -19.19
CA VAL A 56 -12.73 6.86 -19.68
C VAL A 56 -13.65 6.67 -18.50
N TRP A 57 -14.73 7.44 -18.51
CA TRP A 57 -15.76 7.41 -17.50
C TRP A 57 -16.75 6.29 -17.78
N GLU A 58 -17.33 5.81 -16.77
CA GLU A 58 -18.27 4.72 -16.77
C GLU A 58 -19.71 5.20 -16.54
N PRO A 59 -20.64 4.71 -17.36
CA PRO A 59 -20.52 4.53 -18.82
C PRO A 59 -20.30 5.89 -19.48
N LEU A 60 -19.86 5.94 -20.71
CA LEU A 60 -19.69 7.22 -21.42
C LEU A 60 -20.99 8.03 -21.31
N GLY A 61 -20.90 9.22 -20.69
CA GLY A 61 -22.06 10.08 -20.43
C GLY A 61 -22.74 9.89 -19.06
N THR A 62 -22.27 8.98 -18.20
CA THR A 62 -22.78 8.86 -16.83
C THR A 62 -22.35 10.08 -16.01
N PRO A 63 -23.28 10.75 -15.28
CA PRO A 63 -22.92 11.83 -14.39
C PRO A 63 -21.95 11.36 -13.30
N TRP A 64 -21.03 12.25 -12.89
CA TRP A 64 -20.18 12.03 -11.72
C TRP A 64 -21.00 12.17 -10.44
N LEU A 65 -21.69 11.11 -10.09
CA LEU A 65 -22.47 10.98 -8.87
C LEU A 65 -21.97 9.77 -8.09
N SER A 66 -22.19 9.78 -6.78
CA SER A 66 -22.00 8.60 -5.95
C SER A 66 -22.95 7.49 -6.42
N MET A 67 -22.45 6.26 -6.48
CA MET A 67 -23.21 5.10 -6.91
C MET A 67 -23.34 4.11 -5.75
N ASP A 68 -24.55 3.65 -5.52
CA ASP A 68 -24.83 2.58 -4.57
C ASP A 68 -24.45 1.23 -5.17
N ALA A 69 -23.90 0.34 -4.34
CA ALA A 69 -23.53 -0.99 -4.77
C ALA A 69 -24.74 -1.85 -5.08
N LEU A 70 -24.68 -2.60 -6.18
CA LEU A 70 -25.68 -3.61 -6.50
C LEU A 70 -25.51 -4.83 -5.58
N SER A 71 -26.62 -5.49 -5.24
CA SER A 71 -26.57 -6.74 -4.50
C SER A 71 -26.04 -7.86 -5.40
N LEU A 72 -24.85 -8.35 -5.09
CA LEU A 72 -24.15 -9.40 -5.82
C LEU A 72 -23.86 -10.60 -4.91
N PRO A 73 -23.72 -11.82 -5.45
CA PRO A 73 -23.30 -12.98 -4.68
C PRO A 73 -21.95 -12.71 -3.99
N VAL A 74 -21.84 -13.12 -2.73
CA VAL A 74 -20.59 -13.01 -1.95
C VAL A 74 -19.57 -13.98 -2.53
N PRO A 75 -18.31 -13.60 -2.76
CA PRO A 75 -17.27 -14.54 -3.16
C PRO A 75 -17.02 -15.55 -2.04
N GLU A 76 -16.55 -16.74 -2.38
CA GLU A 76 -16.23 -17.76 -1.39
C GLU A 76 -15.03 -17.36 -0.52
N GLU A 77 -14.07 -16.66 -1.13
CA GLU A 77 -12.85 -16.22 -0.44
C GLU A 77 -12.44 -14.80 -0.81
N LEU A 78 -11.90 -14.08 0.20
CA LEU A 78 -11.11 -12.87 0.04
C LEU A 78 -9.69 -13.17 0.50
N VAL A 79 -8.70 -12.90 -0.32
CA VAL A 79 -7.28 -13.10 0.01
C VAL A 79 -6.60 -11.74 0.09
N PHE A 80 -6.21 -11.35 1.30
CA PHE A 80 -5.52 -10.08 1.56
C PHE A 80 -4.02 -10.32 1.57
N LEU A 81 -3.28 -9.53 0.83
CA LEU A 81 -1.82 -9.58 0.74
C LEU A 81 -1.22 -8.27 1.21
N ASP A 82 -0.19 -8.38 2.03
CA ASP A 82 0.57 -7.25 2.56
C ASP A 82 2.01 -7.63 2.82
N GLY A 83 2.86 -6.63 2.95
CA GLY A 83 4.25 -6.79 3.32
C GLY A 83 4.68 -5.78 4.38
N VAL A 84 5.60 -6.22 5.25
CA VAL A 84 6.16 -5.38 6.28
C VAL A 84 7.68 -5.35 6.17
N VAL A 85 8.26 -4.22 6.53
CA VAL A 85 9.69 -3.96 6.42
C VAL A 85 10.23 -3.37 7.72
N ARG A 86 11.46 -3.76 8.07
CA ARG A 86 12.20 -3.16 9.20
C ARG A 86 13.67 -3.03 8.85
N MET A 87 14.19 -1.80 8.90
CA MET A 87 15.61 -1.56 8.99
C MET A 87 16.07 -1.79 10.43
N HIS A 88 17.05 -2.67 10.64
CA HIS A 88 17.63 -2.97 11.95
C HIS A 88 18.75 -2.00 12.28
N THR A 89 19.66 -1.80 11.32
CA THR A 89 20.76 -0.84 11.48
C THR A 89 21.20 -0.34 10.11
N ARG A 90 21.72 0.88 10.10
CA ARG A 90 22.45 1.44 8.96
C ARG A 90 23.92 1.23 9.19
N LEU A 91 24.66 1.00 8.12
CA LEU A 91 26.08 0.80 8.11
C LEU A 91 26.72 1.84 7.20
N LEU A 92 27.89 2.27 7.58
CA LEU A 92 28.68 3.24 6.84
C LEU A 92 30.10 2.70 6.72
N PHE A 93 30.68 2.74 5.54
CA PHE A 93 32.06 2.39 5.34
C PHE A 93 32.70 3.32 4.30
N GLU A 94 34.02 3.48 4.39
CA GLU A 94 34.80 4.27 3.47
C GLU A 94 35.33 3.37 2.34
N GLN A 95 35.13 3.82 1.12
CA GLN A 95 35.61 3.14 -0.08
C GLN A 95 36.12 4.18 -1.07
N ALA A 96 37.42 4.15 -1.40
CA ALA A 96 38.02 5.02 -2.39
C ALA A 96 37.62 6.51 -2.23
N ASP A 97 37.92 7.09 -1.09
CA ASP A 97 37.67 8.50 -0.72
C ASP A 97 36.20 8.94 -0.66
N ARG A 98 35.27 8.00 -0.60
CA ARG A 98 33.83 8.28 -0.41
C ARG A 98 33.22 7.40 0.67
N TYR A 99 32.18 7.94 1.33
CA TYR A 99 31.34 7.14 2.23
C TYR A 99 30.28 6.38 1.45
N VAL A 100 30.15 5.11 1.76
CA VAL A 100 29.20 4.18 1.16
C VAL A 100 28.22 3.73 2.24
N TYR A 101 26.94 3.85 1.95
CA TYR A 101 25.89 3.47 2.87
C TYR A 101 25.41 2.05 2.60
N SER A 102 25.11 1.34 3.66
CA SER A 102 24.66 -0.04 3.65
C SER A 102 23.63 -0.22 4.77
N GLY A 103 23.06 -1.41 4.92
CA GLY A 103 22.12 -1.63 6.02
C GLY A 103 21.68 -3.08 6.16
N LEU A 104 21.26 -3.42 7.36
CA LEU A 104 20.66 -4.72 7.69
C LEU A 104 19.16 -4.54 7.88
N GLY A 105 18.37 -5.27 7.12
CA GLY A 105 16.92 -5.16 7.15
C GLY A 105 16.21 -6.49 7.00
N THR A 106 14.96 -6.53 7.41
CA THR A 106 14.07 -7.69 7.23
C THR A 106 12.80 -7.27 6.51
N VAL A 107 12.42 -8.05 5.53
CA VAL A 107 11.16 -7.98 4.80
C VAL A 107 10.37 -9.25 5.09
N VAL A 108 9.08 -9.10 5.37
CA VAL A 108 8.16 -10.23 5.51
C VAL A 108 6.91 -9.94 4.70
N VAL A 109 6.56 -10.85 3.81
CA VAL A 109 5.35 -10.77 2.97
C VAL A 109 4.49 -11.99 3.24
N GLY A 110 3.18 -11.81 3.25
CA GLY A 110 2.24 -12.89 3.45
C GLY A 110 0.85 -12.56 2.96
N ALA A 111 -0.04 -13.53 3.09
CA ALA A 111 -1.44 -13.34 2.77
C ALA A 111 -2.34 -13.96 3.84
N LEU A 112 -3.52 -13.36 3.99
CA LEU A 112 -4.56 -13.83 4.90
C LEU A 112 -5.82 -14.13 4.10
N ARG A 113 -6.32 -15.35 4.25
CA ARG A 113 -7.55 -15.83 3.63
C ARG A 113 -8.73 -15.58 4.56
N LEU A 114 -9.75 -14.94 4.06
CA LEU A 114 -11.01 -14.73 4.75
C LEU A 114 -12.15 -15.39 3.96
N ARG A 115 -12.93 -16.23 4.62
CA ARG A 115 -14.17 -16.78 4.07
C ARG A 115 -15.35 -16.08 4.71
N PRO A 116 -16.11 -15.28 3.96
CA PRO A 116 -17.26 -14.56 4.50
C PRO A 116 -18.25 -15.52 5.20
N GLY A 117 -18.72 -15.13 6.38
CA GLY A 117 -19.61 -15.96 7.18
C GLY A 117 -18.96 -17.10 7.98
N GLN A 118 -17.64 -17.29 7.90
CA GLN A 118 -16.92 -18.26 8.70
C GLN A 118 -16.07 -17.58 9.78
N PRO A 119 -15.92 -18.20 10.96
CA PRO A 119 -15.02 -17.68 11.99
C PRO A 119 -13.57 -17.71 11.50
N LEU A 120 -12.82 -16.64 11.82
CA LEU A 120 -11.42 -16.49 11.42
C LEU A 120 -10.53 -17.35 12.35
N SER A 121 -10.05 -18.48 11.85
CA SER A 121 -8.97 -19.23 12.48
C SER A 121 -7.63 -18.83 11.88
N MET A 122 -6.74 -18.21 12.67
CA MET A 122 -5.45 -17.73 12.17
C MET A 122 -4.55 -18.83 11.60
N GLU A 123 -4.65 -20.05 12.13
CA GLU A 123 -3.90 -21.20 11.64
C GLU A 123 -4.27 -21.57 10.20
N GLN A 124 -5.56 -21.47 9.88
CA GLN A 124 -6.08 -21.80 8.55
C GLN A 124 -6.07 -20.59 7.59
N ALA A 125 -6.15 -19.39 8.15
CA ALA A 125 -6.28 -18.17 7.38
C ALA A 125 -4.94 -17.60 6.90
N LEU A 126 -3.88 -17.72 7.72
CA LEU A 126 -2.56 -17.18 7.37
C LEU A 126 -1.84 -18.14 6.42
N LEU A 127 -1.66 -17.70 5.18
CA LEU A 127 -0.84 -18.43 4.21
C LEU A 127 0.64 -18.26 4.54
N ALA A 128 1.46 -19.30 4.25
CA ALA A 128 2.86 -19.37 4.64
C ALA A 128 3.65 -18.09 4.25
N PRO A 129 4.07 -17.26 5.22
CA PRO A 129 4.75 -16.03 4.92
C PRO A 129 6.17 -16.26 4.38
N ARG A 130 6.60 -15.39 3.48
CA ARG A 130 7.98 -15.34 2.99
C ARG A 130 8.76 -14.32 3.80
N VAL A 131 9.90 -14.74 4.38
CA VAL A 131 10.80 -13.87 5.16
C VAL A 131 12.11 -13.73 4.40
N ARG A 132 12.55 -12.50 4.19
CA ARG A 132 13.86 -12.17 3.64
C ARG A 132 14.62 -11.28 4.61
N ARG A 133 15.87 -11.62 4.88
CA ARG A 133 16.78 -10.85 5.74
C ARG A 133 17.96 -10.45 4.90
N CYS A 134 18.16 -9.15 4.73
CA CYS A 134 19.08 -8.61 3.75
C CYS A 134 20.16 -7.78 4.41
N LEU A 135 21.41 -8.05 4.05
CA LEU A 135 22.51 -7.10 4.10
C LEU A 135 22.52 -6.37 2.76
N LEU A 136 22.12 -5.10 2.80
CA LEU A 136 21.97 -4.26 1.61
C LEU A 136 23.32 -3.65 1.25
N LEU A 137 23.82 -3.93 0.08
CA LEU A 137 25.14 -3.51 -0.39
C LEU A 137 25.01 -2.76 -1.72
N PRO A 138 25.73 -1.66 -1.93
CA PRO A 138 25.81 -1.08 -3.27
C PRO A 138 26.40 -2.05 -4.28
N SER A 139 25.99 -1.95 -5.51
CA SER A 139 26.41 -2.86 -6.60
C SER A 139 27.91 -2.82 -6.91
N ASP A 140 28.59 -1.75 -6.52
CA ASP A 140 30.06 -1.57 -6.64
C ASP A 140 30.83 -1.98 -5.37
N CYS A 141 30.14 -2.54 -4.37
CA CYS A 141 30.77 -3.09 -3.18
C CYS A 141 31.52 -4.38 -3.52
N ALA A 142 32.74 -4.52 -3.00
CA ALA A 142 33.59 -5.69 -3.24
C ALA A 142 33.12 -6.98 -2.55
N LEU A 143 32.13 -6.90 -1.65
CA LEU A 143 31.61 -8.07 -0.97
C LEU A 143 30.78 -8.94 -1.93
N PRO A 144 31.16 -10.22 -2.17
CA PRO A 144 30.47 -11.06 -3.12
C PRO A 144 29.07 -11.46 -2.63
N ALA A 145 28.27 -12.01 -3.55
CA ALA A 145 27.00 -12.64 -3.19
C ALA A 145 27.23 -13.75 -2.15
N GLY A 146 26.35 -13.81 -1.16
CA GLY A 146 26.47 -14.76 -0.05
C GLY A 146 25.55 -14.40 1.10
N GLU A 147 25.90 -14.85 2.29
CA GLU A 147 25.15 -14.60 3.51
C GLU A 147 26.09 -14.21 4.66
N THR A 148 25.60 -13.36 5.56
CA THR A 148 26.29 -13.01 6.81
C THR A 148 25.46 -13.53 7.99
N ALA A 149 26.07 -14.43 8.78
CA ALA A 149 25.50 -14.92 10.02
C ALA A 149 26.02 -14.11 11.22
N PHE A 150 25.14 -13.82 12.16
CA PHE A 150 25.48 -13.16 13.41
C PHE A 150 25.35 -14.15 14.56
N PRO A 151 26.37 -14.32 15.43
CA PRO A 151 26.31 -15.20 16.57
C PRO A 151 25.09 -14.91 17.45
N GLY A 152 24.37 -15.97 17.85
CA GLY A 152 23.15 -15.84 18.65
C GLY A 152 21.86 -15.58 17.87
N LEU A 153 21.92 -15.45 16.54
CA LEU A 153 20.72 -15.46 15.68
C LEU A 153 20.55 -16.81 14.98
N PRO A 154 19.33 -17.35 14.91
CA PRO A 154 19.04 -18.61 14.22
C PRO A 154 18.90 -18.45 12.70
N PHE A 155 19.41 -17.39 12.11
CA PHE A 155 19.30 -17.06 10.69
C PHE A 155 20.45 -16.17 10.25
N ALA A 156 20.74 -16.16 8.95
CA ALA A 156 21.69 -15.27 8.30
C ALA A 156 20.98 -14.15 7.52
N PHE A 157 21.75 -13.15 7.11
CA PHE A 157 21.31 -12.08 6.22
C PHE A 157 21.92 -12.31 4.83
N GLU A 158 21.10 -12.47 3.82
CA GLU A 158 21.51 -12.58 2.42
C GLU A 158 22.09 -11.26 1.91
N HIS A 159 23.11 -11.32 1.08
CA HIS A 159 23.69 -10.14 0.45
C HIS A 159 22.79 -9.68 -0.71
N ALA A 160 22.16 -8.54 -0.54
CA ALA A 160 21.27 -7.93 -1.54
C ALA A 160 21.92 -6.67 -2.11
N HIS A 161 22.41 -6.77 -3.36
CA HIS A 161 23.04 -5.64 -4.03
C HIS A 161 22.02 -4.68 -4.61
N TYR A 162 22.28 -3.37 -4.49
CA TYR A 162 21.44 -2.32 -5.02
C TYR A 162 22.26 -1.27 -5.79
N THR A 163 21.65 -0.63 -6.77
CA THR A 163 22.26 0.49 -7.49
C THR A 163 21.71 1.79 -6.89
N PRO A 164 22.59 2.64 -6.29
CA PRO A 164 22.16 3.93 -5.77
C PRO A 164 21.56 4.79 -6.88
N ARG A 165 20.49 5.52 -6.59
CA ARG A 165 19.91 6.47 -7.54
C ARG A 165 20.72 7.76 -7.53
N PRO A 166 21.07 8.33 -8.70
CA PRO A 166 21.89 9.54 -8.79
C PRO A 166 21.21 10.78 -8.18
N ASP A 167 19.90 10.79 -8.15
CA ASP A 167 19.04 11.90 -7.69
C ASP A 167 18.59 11.78 -6.23
N ALA A 168 18.97 10.70 -5.55
CA ALA A 168 18.59 10.44 -4.16
C ALA A 168 19.74 10.75 -3.20
N ALA A 169 19.41 11.17 -1.98
CA ALA A 169 20.38 11.31 -0.91
C ALA A 169 21.00 9.95 -0.59
N ALA A 170 22.32 9.87 -0.62
CA ALA A 170 23.07 8.62 -0.50
C ALA A 170 22.76 7.87 0.81
N GLU A 171 22.55 8.61 1.91
CA GLU A 171 22.19 8.06 3.23
C GLU A 171 20.83 7.36 3.27
N GLN A 172 19.96 7.61 2.29
CA GLN A 172 18.63 6.97 2.20
C GLN A 172 18.61 5.77 1.24
N ALA A 173 19.71 5.53 0.54
CA ALA A 173 19.79 4.45 -0.44
C ALA A 173 19.50 3.05 0.15
N PRO A 174 19.95 2.68 1.37
CA PRO A 174 19.62 1.38 1.96
C PRO A 174 18.12 1.20 2.23
N GLU A 175 17.41 2.23 2.72
CA GLU A 175 15.98 2.18 2.94
C GLU A 175 15.21 2.01 1.62
N GLN A 176 15.63 2.75 0.59
CA GLN A 176 15.03 2.63 -0.74
C GLN A 176 15.27 1.24 -1.34
N ALA A 177 16.48 0.69 -1.15
CA ALA A 177 16.81 -0.66 -1.55
C ALA A 177 15.94 -1.70 -0.82
N LEU A 178 15.76 -1.55 0.48
CA LEU A 178 14.91 -2.44 1.27
C LEU A 178 13.45 -2.37 0.83
N GLN A 179 12.94 -1.19 0.46
CA GLN A 179 11.61 -1.04 -0.13
C GLN A 179 11.50 -1.71 -1.51
N GLN A 180 12.57 -1.68 -2.31
CA GLN A 180 12.58 -2.41 -3.59
C GLN A 180 12.55 -3.93 -3.37
N VAL A 181 13.30 -4.44 -2.37
CA VAL A 181 13.23 -5.85 -1.97
C VAL A 181 11.82 -6.22 -1.51
N LEU A 182 11.15 -5.37 -0.74
CA LEU A 182 9.75 -5.59 -0.33
C LEU A 182 8.85 -5.75 -1.56
N ARG A 183 8.85 -4.76 -2.46
CA ARG A 183 7.99 -4.77 -3.67
C ARG A 183 8.26 -5.98 -4.58
N ALA A 184 9.53 -6.35 -4.75
CA ALA A 184 9.89 -7.54 -5.52
C ALA A 184 9.35 -8.82 -4.84
N THR A 185 9.50 -8.91 -3.51
CA THR A 185 9.02 -10.06 -2.75
C THR A 185 7.49 -10.17 -2.75
N GLU A 186 6.78 -9.04 -2.65
CA GLU A 186 5.30 -8.98 -2.77
C GLU A 186 4.84 -9.47 -4.14
N LYS A 187 5.49 -8.99 -5.19
CA LYS A 187 5.19 -9.41 -6.56
C LYS A 187 5.39 -10.92 -6.73
N ASP A 188 6.58 -11.44 -6.37
CA ASP A 188 6.92 -12.86 -6.52
C ASP A 188 6.02 -13.76 -5.66
N TYR A 189 5.63 -13.28 -4.46
CA TYR A 189 4.74 -13.99 -3.57
C TYR A 189 3.32 -14.09 -4.16
N LEU A 190 2.80 -12.99 -4.67
CA LEU A 190 1.49 -12.97 -5.30
C LEU A 190 1.45 -13.82 -6.58
N GLU A 191 2.48 -13.72 -7.44
CA GLU A 191 2.58 -14.55 -8.65
C GLU A 191 2.59 -16.05 -8.29
N ALA A 192 3.32 -16.44 -7.26
CA ALA A 192 3.35 -17.82 -6.77
C ALA A 192 1.99 -18.29 -6.22
N LEU A 193 1.27 -17.44 -5.52
CA LEU A 193 -0.09 -17.75 -5.05
C LEU A 193 -1.06 -17.91 -6.21
N LEU A 194 -1.05 -16.97 -7.16
CA LEU A 194 -1.95 -17.01 -8.33
C LEU A 194 -1.69 -18.23 -9.22
N ALA A 195 -0.44 -18.68 -9.32
CA ALA A 195 -0.08 -19.88 -10.09
C ALA A 195 -0.66 -21.18 -9.50
N GLN A 196 -0.87 -21.21 -8.19
CA GLN A 196 -1.42 -22.39 -7.48
C GLN A 196 -2.95 -22.33 -7.32
N TYR A 197 -3.57 -21.23 -7.72
CA TYR A 197 -4.98 -20.97 -7.46
C TYR A 197 -5.86 -21.41 -8.63
N ASP A 198 -6.84 -22.29 -8.40
CA ASP A 198 -7.88 -22.61 -9.39
C ASP A 198 -9.18 -21.85 -9.06
N PRO A 199 -9.53 -20.83 -9.86
CA PRO A 199 -10.75 -20.05 -9.64
C PRO A 199 -12.05 -20.81 -9.89
N ARG A 200 -11.98 -21.99 -10.50
CA ARG A 200 -13.15 -22.85 -10.74
C ARG A 200 -13.52 -23.63 -9.48
N GLU A 201 -12.53 -24.02 -8.69
CA GLU A 201 -12.72 -24.72 -7.43
C GLU A 201 -13.07 -23.78 -6.30
N HIS A 202 -12.41 -22.59 -6.29
CA HIS A 202 -12.57 -21.59 -5.22
C HIS A 202 -12.59 -20.17 -5.80
N PRO A 203 -13.76 -19.60 -6.10
CA PRO A 203 -13.84 -18.22 -6.55
C PRO A 203 -13.39 -17.24 -5.46
N ALA A 204 -12.29 -16.52 -5.71
CA ALA A 204 -11.71 -15.57 -4.78
C ALA A 204 -11.47 -14.20 -5.41
N ILE A 205 -11.33 -13.19 -4.54
CA ILE A 205 -10.82 -11.87 -4.88
C ILE A 205 -9.54 -11.66 -4.08
N PHE A 206 -8.44 -11.34 -4.77
CA PHE A 206 -7.17 -10.96 -4.15
C PHE A 206 -7.12 -9.46 -3.94
N ILE A 207 -6.77 -9.03 -2.74
CA ILE A 207 -6.68 -7.62 -2.35
C ILE A 207 -5.27 -7.37 -1.83
N VAL A 208 -4.52 -6.56 -2.55
CA VAL A 208 -3.15 -6.15 -2.21
C VAL A 208 -3.20 -4.81 -1.49
N ASP A 209 -2.53 -4.69 -0.35
CA ASP A 209 -2.40 -3.40 0.32
C ASP A 209 -1.46 -2.49 -0.46
N GLY A 210 -2.00 -1.36 -0.92
CA GLY A 210 -1.29 -0.41 -1.76
C GLY A 210 -1.58 -0.53 -3.26
N PRO A 211 -0.80 0.18 -4.08
CA PRO A 211 -0.92 0.15 -5.53
C PRO A 211 -0.43 -1.17 -6.09
N LEU A 212 -1.10 -1.65 -7.14
CA LEU A 212 -0.72 -2.91 -7.79
C LEU A 212 0.67 -2.82 -8.43
N PRO A 213 1.55 -3.78 -8.17
CA PRO A 213 2.82 -3.86 -8.87
C PRO A 213 2.60 -4.11 -10.36
N ARG A 214 3.48 -3.59 -11.19
CA ARG A 214 3.45 -3.87 -12.64
C ARG A 214 3.93 -5.30 -12.86
N TYR A 215 3.01 -6.21 -13.13
CA TYR A 215 3.34 -7.61 -13.42
C TYR A 215 3.96 -7.78 -14.80
N SER A 216 4.94 -8.66 -14.87
CA SER A 216 5.59 -9.04 -16.13
C SER A 216 4.89 -10.20 -16.84
N THR A 217 4.06 -10.97 -16.13
CA THR A 217 3.42 -12.18 -16.66
C THR A 217 1.89 -12.05 -16.67
N PRO A 218 1.28 -11.92 -17.88
CA PRO A 218 -0.16 -11.81 -18.02
C PRO A 218 -0.95 -13.07 -17.62
N HIS A 219 -0.34 -14.26 -17.67
CA HIS A 219 -1.09 -15.52 -17.68
C HIS A 219 -1.69 -15.95 -16.33
N ALA A 220 -1.03 -15.72 -15.20
CA ALA A 220 -1.58 -16.13 -13.89
C ALA A 220 -2.69 -15.18 -13.41
N ALA A 221 -2.54 -13.88 -13.68
CA ALA A 221 -3.45 -12.84 -13.25
C ALA A 221 -4.76 -12.76 -14.06
N GLN A 222 -4.87 -13.48 -15.18
CA GLN A 222 -6.06 -13.44 -16.03
C GLN A 222 -7.25 -14.23 -15.48
N LYS A 223 -7.01 -15.13 -14.52
CA LYS A 223 -8.03 -16.05 -14.01
C LYS A 223 -8.72 -15.55 -12.75
N VAL A 224 -8.06 -14.73 -11.96
CA VAL A 224 -8.54 -14.29 -10.64
C VAL A 224 -8.47 -12.78 -10.53
N PRO A 225 -9.51 -12.09 -10.03
CA PRO A 225 -9.48 -10.66 -9.81
C PRO A 225 -8.42 -10.30 -8.75
N VAL A 226 -7.50 -9.41 -9.11
CA VAL A 226 -6.50 -8.82 -8.20
C VAL A 226 -6.75 -7.32 -8.11
N VAL A 227 -6.96 -6.82 -6.91
CA VAL A 227 -7.33 -5.43 -6.64
C VAL A 227 -6.30 -4.79 -5.72
N GLY A 228 -5.79 -3.62 -6.10
CA GLY A 228 -4.99 -2.78 -5.21
C GLY A 228 -5.89 -1.94 -4.32
N LEU A 229 -5.64 -1.92 -3.01
CA LEU A 229 -6.32 -1.09 -2.02
C LEU A 229 -5.40 0.05 -1.59
N VAL A 230 -5.56 1.22 -2.19
CA VAL A 230 -4.72 2.40 -1.92
C VAL A 230 -5.40 3.26 -0.86
N LYS A 231 -4.83 3.25 0.33
CA LYS A 231 -5.36 3.97 1.51
C LYS A 231 -4.94 5.43 1.55
N THR A 232 -3.76 5.74 1.00
CA THR A 232 -3.18 7.07 1.03
C THR A 232 -3.32 7.76 -0.33
N LEU A 233 -4.00 8.89 -0.34
CA LEU A 233 -4.36 9.60 -1.56
C LEU A 233 -3.37 10.74 -1.85
N HIS A 234 -2.12 10.43 -2.18
CA HIS A 234 -1.09 11.42 -2.49
C HIS A 234 -1.34 12.19 -3.78
N THR A 235 -2.02 11.57 -4.73
CA THR A 235 -2.28 12.15 -6.05
C THR A 235 -3.78 12.30 -6.28
N ARG A 236 -4.18 13.49 -6.71
CA ARG A 236 -5.56 13.80 -7.11
C ARG A 236 -5.72 13.47 -8.59
N TYR A 237 -6.36 12.34 -8.88
CA TYR A 237 -6.57 11.89 -10.26
C TYR A 237 -7.79 12.52 -10.92
N LEU A 238 -8.76 12.98 -10.11
CA LEU A 238 -9.98 13.58 -10.62
C LEU A 238 -9.79 15.07 -10.92
N PRO A 239 -10.33 15.58 -12.03
CA PRO A 239 -10.42 17.00 -12.28
C PRO A 239 -11.16 17.74 -11.15
N PRO A 240 -10.85 19.02 -10.90
CA PRO A 240 -11.42 19.77 -9.77
C PRO A 240 -12.95 19.72 -9.69
N GLU A 241 -13.63 19.82 -10.82
CA GLU A 241 -15.09 19.77 -10.93
C GLU A 241 -15.69 18.41 -10.50
N GLN A 242 -14.91 17.35 -10.57
CA GLN A 242 -15.33 16.00 -10.22
C GLN A 242 -14.88 15.59 -8.82
N GLN A 243 -13.90 16.28 -8.22
CA GLN A 243 -13.42 15.96 -6.87
C GLN A 243 -14.53 16.04 -5.81
N ARG A 244 -15.56 16.86 -6.03
CA ARG A 244 -16.71 16.98 -5.13
C ARG A 244 -17.42 15.65 -4.85
N VAL A 245 -17.34 14.66 -5.77
CA VAL A 245 -17.93 13.35 -5.55
C VAL A 245 -17.32 12.66 -4.32
N LEU A 246 -16.03 12.83 -4.08
CA LEU A 246 -15.32 12.21 -2.95
C LEU A 246 -15.92 12.65 -1.61
N TYR A 247 -16.34 13.89 -1.51
CA TYR A 247 -16.96 14.46 -0.30
C TYR A 247 -18.44 14.07 -0.15
N ALA A 248 -19.06 13.60 -1.23
CA ALA A 248 -20.46 13.17 -1.23
C ALA A 248 -20.63 11.67 -0.95
N LEU A 249 -19.58 10.85 -1.14
CA LEU A 249 -19.62 9.41 -0.91
C LEU A 249 -20.02 9.07 0.52
N ARG A 250 -20.86 8.05 0.66
CA ARG A 250 -21.23 7.43 1.94
C ARG A 250 -20.69 6.01 2.01
N ALA A 251 -20.66 5.43 3.20
CA ALA A 251 -20.24 4.05 3.40
C ALA A 251 -20.94 3.10 2.44
N GLY A 252 -20.18 2.27 1.74
CA GLY A 252 -20.67 1.37 0.72
C GLY A 252 -20.91 1.97 -0.66
N GLN A 253 -20.72 3.29 -0.83
CA GLN A 253 -20.81 3.95 -2.13
C GLN A 253 -19.45 4.08 -2.80
N ARG A 254 -19.45 4.14 -4.12
CA ARG A 254 -18.26 4.37 -4.95
C ARG A 254 -18.45 5.49 -5.97
N SER A 255 -17.36 6.01 -6.47
CA SER A 255 -17.36 6.82 -7.70
C SER A 255 -17.59 5.93 -8.93
N PRO A 256 -17.92 6.52 -10.08
CA PRO A 256 -17.75 5.83 -11.36
C PRO A 256 -16.32 5.33 -11.55
N LEU A 257 -16.16 4.33 -12.42
CA LEU A 257 -14.83 3.86 -12.82
C LEU A 257 -14.14 4.94 -13.66
N PHE A 258 -12.84 5.06 -13.52
CA PHE A 258 -12.01 5.90 -14.36
C PHE A 258 -10.70 5.21 -14.70
N ARG A 259 -10.08 5.64 -15.78
CA ARG A 259 -8.82 5.07 -16.26
C ARG A 259 -7.65 5.98 -15.89
N ILE A 260 -6.60 5.39 -15.31
CA ILE A 260 -5.32 6.06 -15.06
C ILE A 260 -4.33 5.56 -16.11
N GLY A 261 -3.90 6.45 -17.00
CA GLY A 261 -3.12 6.05 -18.17
C GLY A 261 -3.85 5.00 -19.01
N GLN A 262 -3.11 4.10 -19.64
CA GLN A 262 -3.69 3.03 -20.48
C GLN A 262 -3.86 1.69 -19.76
N LYS A 263 -3.30 1.54 -18.57
CA LYS A 263 -3.10 0.25 -17.93
C LYS A 263 -3.89 0.02 -16.64
N GLN A 264 -4.48 1.07 -16.07
CA GLN A 264 -5.17 0.96 -14.79
C GLN A 264 -6.62 1.44 -14.91
N ILE A 265 -7.56 0.66 -14.38
CA ILE A 265 -8.94 1.08 -14.12
C ILE A 265 -9.06 1.26 -12.61
N SER A 266 -9.61 2.38 -12.18
CA SER A 266 -9.64 2.76 -10.78
C SER A 266 -11.01 3.35 -10.40
N TRP A 267 -11.31 3.32 -9.11
CA TRP A 267 -12.47 3.97 -8.51
C TRP A 267 -12.16 4.35 -7.07
N TYR A 268 -12.89 5.33 -6.56
CA TYR A 268 -12.90 5.65 -5.14
C TYR A 268 -14.11 5.00 -4.48
N MET A 269 -13.95 4.56 -3.23
CA MET A 269 -15.08 4.11 -2.42
C MET A 269 -14.96 4.63 -0.99
N CYS A 270 -16.09 4.71 -0.32
CA CYS A 270 -16.18 5.07 1.08
C CYS A 270 -16.34 3.79 1.93
N LEU A 271 -15.37 3.52 2.78
CA LEU A 271 -15.40 2.38 3.72
C LEU A 271 -16.30 2.66 4.91
N ALA A 272 -16.25 3.89 5.45
CA ALA A 272 -17.05 4.32 6.59
C ALA A 272 -17.31 5.82 6.52
N ASN A 273 -18.46 6.25 7.03
CA ASN A 273 -18.78 7.68 7.07
C ASN A 273 -17.84 8.42 8.03
N PRO A 274 -17.33 9.62 7.64
CA PRO A 274 -16.52 10.44 8.53
C PRO A 274 -17.26 10.79 9.83
N GLN A 275 -16.57 10.75 10.94
CA GLN A 275 -17.09 11.25 12.23
C GLN A 275 -16.78 12.74 12.40
N ALA A 276 -17.32 13.37 13.43
CA ALA A 276 -17.22 14.81 13.64
C ALA A 276 -15.78 15.35 13.73
N LEU A 277 -14.84 14.55 14.22
CA LEU A 277 -13.42 14.92 14.32
C LEU A 277 -12.57 14.47 13.13
N ASP A 278 -13.18 13.83 12.13
CA ASP A 278 -12.48 13.32 10.97
C ASP A 278 -12.26 14.40 9.91
N THR A 279 -11.28 14.14 9.03
CA THR A 279 -11.20 14.90 7.79
C THR A 279 -12.34 14.44 6.87
N PRO A 280 -12.81 15.30 5.97
CA PRO A 280 -13.90 14.96 5.06
C PRO A 280 -13.63 13.75 4.14
N LEU A 281 -12.35 13.39 3.94
CA LEU A 281 -11.94 12.23 3.15
C LEU A 281 -11.58 11.00 4.00
N SER A 282 -11.78 11.05 5.32
CA SER A 282 -11.66 9.86 6.17
C SER A 282 -12.59 8.76 5.68
N GLY A 283 -12.06 7.54 5.57
CA GLY A 283 -12.81 6.40 5.04
C GLY A 283 -12.82 6.30 3.53
N ILE A 284 -12.34 7.29 2.80
CA ILE A 284 -12.20 7.20 1.35
C ILE A 284 -10.90 6.45 1.02
N VAL A 285 -11.03 5.41 0.21
CA VAL A 285 -9.91 4.66 -0.36
C VAL A 285 -10.04 4.64 -1.88
N ARG A 286 -8.94 4.42 -2.56
CA ARG A 286 -8.92 4.19 -3.99
C ARG A 286 -8.62 2.73 -4.27
N LEU A 287 -9.42 2.11 -5.10
CA LEU A 287 -9.16 0.77 -5.58
C LEU A 287 -8.74 0.81 -7.06
N GLU A 288 -7.97 -0.20 -7.45
CA GLU A 288 -7.49 -0.29 -8.82
C GLU A 288 -7.33 -1.74 -9.28
N VAL A 289 -7.52 -1.94 -10.58
CA VAL A 289 -7.21 -3.18 -11.30
C VAL A 289 -6.38 -2.86 -12.54
N LEU A 290 -5.53 -3.79 -12.97
CA LEU A 290 -4.77 -3.61 -14.19
C LEU A 290 -5.65 -4.01 -15.39
N SER A 291 -5.70 -3.18 -16.44
CA SER A 291 -6.57 -3.39 -17.59
C SER A 291 -6.30 -4.68 -18.36
N HIS A 292 -5.07 -5.18 -18.34
CA HIS A 292 -4.70 -6.45 -18.97
C HIS A 292 -5.09 -7.69 -18.13
N GLN A 293 -5.31 -7.52 -16.83
CA GLN A 293 -5.82 -8.58 -15.95
C GLN A 293 -7.30 -8.82 -16.19
N VAL A 294 -7.98 -7.81 -16.70
CA VAL A 294 -9.39 -7.86 -17.01
C VAL A 294 -9.51 -7.86 -18.52
N GLN A 295 -9.35 -9.01 -19.19
CA GLN A 295 -9.86 -9.19 -20.57
C GLN A 295 -11.37 -9.00 -20.60
N ALA A 296 -11.95 -8.72 -19.46
CA ALA A 296 -13.33 -8.53 -19.20
C ALA A 296 -13.78 -7.14 -19.67
N SER A 297 -15.02 -7.10 -20.09
CA SER A 297 -15.75 -5.87 -20.32
C SER A 297 -15.70 -4.96 -19.08
N ILE A 298 -15.87 -3.67 -19.26
CA ILE A 298 -16.06 -2.72 -18.15
C ILE A 298 -17.12 -3.23 -17.16
N ALA A 299 -18.16 -3.90 -17.63
CA ALA A 299 -19.20 -4.50 -16.82
C ALA A 299 -18.68 -5.51 -15.76
N ALA A 300 -17.62 -6.27 -16.06
CA ALA A 300 -17.03 -7.16 -15.06
C ALA A 300 -16.27 -6.39 -13.97
N VAL A 301 -15.62 -5.28 -14.33
CA VAL A 301 -14.98 -4.40 -13.33
C VAL A 301 -16.04 -3.68 -12.49
N GLN A 302 -17.16 -3.26 -13.10
CA GLN A 302 -18.31 -2.70 -12.39
C GLN A 302 -18.82 -3.68 -11.34
N SER A 303 -19.10 -4.91 -11.76
CA SER A 303 -19.57 -5.98 -10.86
C SER A 303 -18.59 -6.26 -9.73
N LEU A 304 -17.29 -6.25 -10.00
CA LEU A 304 -16.24 -6.39 -8.98
C LEU A 304 -16.25 -5.20 -8.01
N ALA A 305 -16.30 -3.97 -8.52
CA ALA A 305 -16.32 -2.76 -7.72
C ALA A 305 -17.56 -2.71 -6.81
N ASP A 306 -18.73 -3.03 -7.34
CA ASP A 306 -19.99 -3.07 -6.58
C ASP A 306 -19.94 -4.12 -5.47
N ARG A 307 -19.39 -5.30 -5.77
CA ARG A 307 -19.20 -6.38 -4.78
C ARG A 307 -18.27 -5.95 -3.64
N LEU A 308 -17.17 -5.28 -3.94
CA LEU A 308 -16.25 -4.77 -2.93
C LEU A 308 -16.88 -3.68 -2.07
N CYS A 309 -17.76 -2.84 -2.65
CA CYS A 309 -18.53 -1.85 -1.91
C CYS A 309 -19.48 -2.47 -0.88
N GLN A 310 -19.94 -3.69 -1.10
CA GLN A 310 -20.77 -4.43 -0.12
C GLN A 310 -19.92 -5.08 0.98
N LEU A 311 -18.74 -5.58 0.61
CA LEU A 311 -17.93 -6.43 1.51
C LEU A 311 -16.99 -5.63 2.40
N LEU A 312 -16.23 -4.67 1.85
CA LEU A 312 -15.15 -4.00 2.57
C LEU A 312 -15.61 -3.12 3.74
N PRO A 313 -16.76 -2.42 3.69
CA PRO A 313 -17.25 -1.65 4.83
C PRO A 313 -17.48 -2.48 6.10
N ALA A 314 -17.86 -3.75 5.95
CA ALA A 314 -18.06 -4.66 7.09
C ALA A 314 -16.74 -5.08 7.77
N LEU A 315 -15.60 -4.81 7.14
CA LEU A 315 -14.27 -5.17 7.62
C LEU A 315 -13.53 -3.99 8.28
N VAL A 316 -14.16 -2.84 8.38
CA VAL A 316 -13.56 -1.62 8.97
C VAL A 316 -13.36 -1.82 10.48
N LEU A 317 -12.19 -1.43 10.96
CA LEU A 317 -11.87 -1.39 12.39
C LEU A 317 -12.41 -0.13 13.04
N SER A 318 -12.65 -0.20 14.35
CA SER A 318 -12.87 1.00 15.15
C SER A 318 -11.54 1.76 15.35
N ARG A 319 -11.62 3.07 15.61
CA ARG A 319 -10.44 3.89 15.91
C ARG A 319 -9.71 3.48 17.19
N HIS A 320 -10.42 2.85 18.11
CA HIS A 320 -9.82 2.32 19.34
C HIS A 320 -8.93 1.12 19.06
N GLU A 321 -9.18 0.40 17.97
CA GLU A 321 -8.40 -0.77 17.57
C GLU A 321 -7.22 -0.40 16.66
N ASP A 322 -7.41 0.58 15.76
CA ASP A 322 -6.35 1.10 14.89
C ASP A 322 -6.53 2.61 14.65
N PRO A 323 -5.55 3.46 15.01
CA PRO A 323 -5.62 4.90 14.75
C PRO A 323 -5.69 5.26 13.25
N ARG A 324 -5.31 4.34 12.34
CA ARG A 324 -5.44 4.49 10.88
C ARG A 324 -6.85 4.15 10.37
N SER A 325 -7.77 3.76 11.26
CA SER A 325 -9.17 3.55 10.91
C SER A 325 -9.83 4.87 10.51
N PRO A 326 -10.78 4.86 9.55
CA PRO A 326 -11.37 3.68 8.92
C PRO A 326 -10.67 3.18 7.64
N GLN A 327 -9.56 3.79 7.20
CA GLN A 327 -8.87 3.36 5.98
C GLN A 327 -8.19 1.99 6.14
N ASN A 328 -7.80 1.61 7.36
CA ASN A 328 -7.27 0.27 7.61
C ASN A 328 -8.39 -0.69 7.99
N ILE A 329 -8.39 -1.86 7.35
CA ILE A 329 -9.40 -2.90 7.54
C ILE A 329 -8.85 -4.07 8.34
N LEU A 330 -9.72 -4.76 9.08
CA LEU A 330 -9.36 -5.84 10.01
C LEU A 330 -8.43 -6.92 9.41
N PRO A 331 -8.66 -7.45 8.21
CA PRO A 331 -7.79 -8.49 7.67
C PRO A 331 -6.36 -8.00 7.45
N ILE A 332 -6.17 -6.77 6.93
CA ILE A 332 -4.85 -6.19 6.69
C ILE A 332 -4.16 -5.87 8.03
N HIS A 333 -4.86 -5.24 8.97
CA HIS A 333 -4.32 -4.99 10.32
C HIS A 333 -3.86 -6.30 11.00
N THR A 334 -4.67 -7.34 10.91
CA THR A 334 -4.36 -8.65 11.47
C THR A 334 -3.14 -9.26 10.78
N LEU A 335 -3.09 -9.20 9.46
CA LEU A 335 -1.96 -9.68 8.67
C LEU A 335 -0.67 -8.94 9.04
N GLU A 336 -0.67 -7.62 9.07
CA GLU A 336 0.50 -6.83 9.49
C GLU A 336 1.04 -7.26 10.86
N ARG A 337 0.16 -7.48 11.84
CA ARG A 337 0.56 -7.96 13.18
C ARG A 337 1.24 -9.32 13.10
N GLN A 338 0.69 -10.25 12.33
CA GLN A 338 1.26 -11.59 12.14
C GLN A 338 2.61 -11.54 11.43
N LEU A 339 2.76 -10.69 10.43
CA LEU A 339 4.02 -10.51 9.71
C LEU A 339 5.09 -9.86 10.60
N LYS A 340 4.72 -8.85 11.39
CA LYS A 340 5.63 -8.19 12.35
C LYS A 340 6.21 -9.15 13.38
N MET A 341 5.43 -10.14 13.84
CA MET A 341 5.95 -11.18 14.75
C MET A 341 7.03 -12.04 14.09
N ARG A 342 6.98 -12.25 12.79
CA ARG A 342 7.96 -13.06 12.04
C ARG A 342 9.25 -12.34 11.69
N MET A 343 9.30 -11.03 11.90
CA MET A 343 10.54 -10.25 11.74
C MET A 343 11.61 -10.61 12.78
N GLY A 344 11.21 -11.24 13.88
CA GLY A 344 12.07 -11.51 15.03
C GLY A 344 12.07 -10.37 16.05
N HIS A 345 12.57 -10.68 17.24
CA HIS A 345 12.61 -9.74 18.35
C HIS A 345 13.69 -8.67 18.13
N ARG A 346 13.25 -7.40 18.01
CA ARG A 346 14.12 -6.27 17.64
C ARG A 346 15.38 -6.17 18.52
N ALA A 347 15.22 -6.23 19.84
CA ALA A 347 16.35 -6.07 20.78
C ALA A 347 17.36 -7.22 20.72
N LEU A 348 16.90 -8.46 20.42
CA LEU A 348 17.81 -9.60 20.26
C LEU A 348 18.63 -9.46 18.98
N ILE A 349 18.00 -9.08 17.88
CA ILE A 349 18.69 -8.85 16.60
C ILE A 349 19.70 -7.71 16.77
N GLN A 350 19.30 -6.59 17.38
CA GLN A 350 20.19 -5.45 17.61
C GLN A 350 21.40 -5.86 18.47
N ARG A 351 21.16 -6.55 19.59
CA ARG A 351 22.25 -7.03 20.45
C ARG A 351 23.25 -7.94 19.72
N ALA A 352 22.76 -8.86 18.89
CA ALA A 352 23.62 -9.75 18.12
C ALA A 352 24.47 -8.99 17.11
N ILE A 353 23.88 -8.02 16.43
CA ILE A 353 24.60 -7.12 15.51
C ILE A 353 25.65 -6.31 16.27
N ASP A 354 25.27 -5.65 17.35
CA ASP A 354 26.18 -4.81 18.16
C ASP A 354 27.35 -5.64 18.73
N SER A 355 27.08 -6.84 19.25
CA SER A 355 28.10 -7.78 19.74
C SER A 355 29.08 -8.18 18.64
N TYR A 356 28.57 -8.48 17.45
CA TYR A 356 29.39 -8.86 16.30
C TYR A 356 30.35 -7.72 15.90
N PHE A 357 29.82 -6.51 15.76
CA PHE A 357 30.66 -5.36 15.42
C PHE A 357 31.67 -5.05 16.50
N HIS A 358 31.28 -5.12 17.77
CA HIS A 358 32.20 -4.85 18.90
C HIS A 358 33.38 -5.84 18.94
N SER A 359 33.11 -7.15 18.77
CA SER A 359 34.18 -8.16 18.76
C SER A 359 35.21 -7.93 17.65
N HIS A 360 34.75 -7.57 16.44
CA HIS A 360 35.64 -7.36 15.29
C HIS A 360 36.37 -6.02 15.33
N LEU A 361 35.82 -5.01 16.00
CA LEU A 361 36.53 -3.74 16.21
C LEU A 361 37.67 -3.88 17.24
N GLN A 362 37.54 -4.76 18.23
CA GLN A 362 38.61 -5.05 19.20
C GLN A 362 39.77 -5.83 18.59
N GLU A 363 39.56 -6.60 17.53
CA GLU A 363 40.62 -7.30 16.80
C GLU A 363 41.49 -6.36 15.95
N LEU A 364 41.05 -5.13 15.72
CA LEU A 364 41.76 -4.10 14.94
C LEU A 364 42.53 -3.09 15.80
N SER A 365 42.35 -3.11 17.12
CA SER A 365 43.03 -2.26 18.12
C SER A 365 44.16 -3.03 18.81
#